data_8001d421f26acccc029e5d5129b09e23
#
_entry.id   8001d421f26acccc029e5d5129b09e23
#
_cell.length_a   1.000
_cell.length_b   1.000
_cell.length_c   1.000
_cell.angle_alpha   90.00
_cell.angle_beta   90.00
_cell.angle_gamma   90.00
#
_symmetry.space_group_name_H-M   'P 1'
#
loop_
_entity.id
_entity.type
_entity.pdbx_description
1 polymer ?
#
loop_
_entity_poly.entity_id
_entity_poly.type
_entity_poly.pdbx_seq_one_letter_code
_entity_poly.pdbx_strand_id
1 'polypeptide(L)'
;MTVPVLVFDIETIPDVDGIRRLEDLPASLTDAEVAEHAFAARREKTGSDFLPHHLQRVAAISCVFRDGQGFRVRSLGTPEDGEAKLIDSFYRTIEKYTPQLVSWNGGGFDLPVLHYRALVHGIRALRYWEMGEEDRDFKWNNYISRYHSRHTDLMDLLAMYQPRASAPLDALAKLCGFPGKLGMDGGQVWTAFQQGRIEEIRNYCETDVVNTYLLYCRFQLMRGGFTEREYDDEIEFVKQSLAAEPASHWKEYLEAFGK
;
A
#
# COMPACT_ATOMS: atom_id res chain seq x y z
N MET A 1 -0.76 25.67 -6.98
CA MET A 1 -1.34 24.60 -6.15
C MET A 1 -0.28 23.52 -6.01
N THR A 2 0.06 23.12 -4.81
CA THR A 2 0.97 21.99 -4.59
C THR A 2 0.31 20.71 -5.09
N VAL A 3 1.06 19.86 -5.78
CA VAL A 3 0.58 18.53 -6.25
C VAL A 3 0.18 17.72 -5.01
N PRO A 4 -1.03 17.12 -4.96
CA PRO A 4 -1.41 16.26 -3.85
C PRO A 4 -0.48 15.06 -3.73
N VAL A 5 -0.26 14.58 -2.51
CA VAL A 5 0.47 13.33 -2.24
C VAL A 5 -0.54 12.26 -1.86
N LEU A 6 -0.45 11.10 -2.51
CA LEU A 6 -1.20 9.89 -2.20
C LEU A 6 -0.22 8.80 -1.81
N VAL A 7 -0.11 8.54 -0.51
CA VAL A 7 0.58 7.34 -0.01
C VAL A 7 -0.40 6.19 -0.06
N PHE A 8 0.04 5.02 -0.47
CA PHE A 8 -0.82 3.84 -0.54
C PHE A 8 -0.08 2.58 -0.14
N ASP A 9 -0.84 1.62 0.32
CA ASP A 9 -0.43 0.26 0.67
C ASP A 9 -1.59 -0.70 0.43
N ILE A 10 -1.32 -1.99 0.22
CA ILE A 10 -2.33 -3.01 0.03
C ILE A 10 -2.10 -4.21 0.94
N GLU A 11 -3.20 -4.82 1.39
CA GLU A 11 -3.18 -6.13 2.02
C GLU A 11 -3.78 -7.17 1.08
N THR A 12 -3.15 -8.32 1.02
CA THR A 12 -3.52 -9.37 0.07
C THR A 12 -3.75 -10.72 0.72
N ILE A 13 -4.57 -11.51 0.05
CA ILE A 13 -4.88 -12.90 0.39
C ILE A 13 -4.68 -13.78 -0.85
N PRO A 14 -4.59 -15.12 -0.71
CA PRO A 14 -4.59 -16.02 -1.86
C PRO A 14 -5.82 -15.83 -2.76
N ASP A 15 -5.61 -15.78 -4.07
CA ASP A 15 -6.72 -15.83 -5.05
C ASP A 15 -7.18 -17.28 -5.23
N VAL A 16 -7.93 -17.79 -4.26
CA VAL A 16 -8.38 -19.20 -4.24
C VAL A 16 -9.16 -19.60 -5.46
N ASP A 17 -9.97 -18.71 -6.02
CA ASP A 17 -10.74 -18.96 -7.26
C ASP A 17 -9.82 -19.02 -8.49
N GLY A 18 -8.83 -18.14 -8.54
CA GLY A 18 -7.80 -18.15 -9.57
C GLY A 18 -6.94 -19.41 -9.52
N ILE A 19 -6.51 -19.81 -8.32
CA ILE A 19 -5.72 -21.04 -8.11
C ILE A 19 -6.52 -22.27 -8.54
N ARG A 20 -7.80 -22.39 -8.13
CA ARG A 20 -8.68 -23.50 -8.58
C ARG A 20 -8.72 -23.60 -10.09
N ARG A 21 -8.90 -22.48 -10.78
CA ARG A 21 -9.01 -22.42 -12.24
C ARG A 21 -7.71 -22.77 -12.94
N LEU A 22 -6.57 -22.34 -12.41
CA LEU A 22 -5.26 -22.56 -13.02
C LEU A 22 -4.76 -23.99 -12.87
N GLU A 23 -5.14 -24.67 -11.77
CA GLU A 23 -4.63 -25.97 -11.40
C GLU A 23 -5.70 -27.08 -11.50
N ASP A 24 -6.87 -26.76 -12.08
CA ASP A 24 -8.03 -27.68 -12.23
C ASP A 24 -8.40 -28.39 -10.92
N LEU A 25 -8.35 -27.66 -9.79
CA LEU A 25 -8.62 -28.22 -8.48
C LEU A 25 -10.13 -28.52 -8.29
N PRO A 26 -10.47 -29.63 -7.61
CA PRO A 26 -11.87 -29.99 -7.37
C PRO A 26 -12.65 -28.91 -6.60
N ALA A 27 -13.89 -28.68 -7.01
CA ALA A 27 -14.79 -27.76 -6.30
C ALA A 27 -15.13 -28.19 -4.87
N SER A 28 -14.85 -29.44 -4.51
CA SER A 28 -15.07 -29.98 -3.17
C SER A 28 -14.02 -29.52 -2.12
N LEU A 29 -12.87 -29.02 -2.57
CA LEU A 29 -11.87 -28.46 -1.65
C LEU A 29 -12.38 -27.13 -1.06
N THR A 30 -12.14 -26.91 0.21
CA THR A 30 -12.39 -25.64 0.87
C THR A 30 -11.37 -24.58 0.40
N ASP A 31 -11.66 -23.31 0.62
CA ASP A 31 -10.73 -22.21 0.29
C ASP A 31 -9.41 -22.33 1.08
N ALA A 32 -9.48 -22.81 2.33
CA ALA A 32 -8.30 -23.08 3.14
C ALA A 32 -7.41 -24.19 2.54
N GLU A 33 -8.02 -25.29 2.06
CA GLU A 33 -7.29 -26.39 1.40
C GLU A 33 -6.65 -25.95 0.09
N VAL A 34 -7.34 -25.12 -0.70
CA VAL A 34 -6.78 -24.56 -1.94
C VAL A 34 -5.61 -23.63 -1.65
N ALA A 35 -5.74 -22.75 -0.67
CA ALA A 35 -4.65 -21.86 -0.26
C ALA A 35 -3.44 -22.65 0.24
N GLU A 36 -3.65 -23.67 1.12
CA GLU A 36 -2.57 -24.51 1.62
C GLU A 36 -1.90 -25.33 0.51
N HIS A 37 -2.65 -25.84 -0.47
CA HIS A 37 -2.09 -26.48 -1.65
C HIS A 37 -1.11 -25.55 -2.39
N ALA A 38 -1.50 -24.30 -2.64
CA ALA A 38 -0.65 -23.32 -3.30
C ALA A 38 0.57 -22.92 -2.45
N PHE A 39 0.38 -22.74 -1.14
CA PHE A 39 1.47 -22.45 -0.20
C PHE A 39 2.49 -23.60 -0.14
N ALA A 40 2.03 -24.85 -0.06
CA ALA A 40 2.90 -26.01 -0.03
C ALA A 40 3.73 -26.13 -1.31
N ALA A 41 3.09 -26.01 -2.48
CA ALA A 41 3.76 -26.03 -3.78
C ALA A 41 4.79 -24.87 -3.89
N ARG A 42 4.48 -23.70 -3.33
CA ARG A 42 5.38 -22.56 -3.34
C ARG A 42 6.58 -22.78 -2.41
N ARG A 43 6.35 -23.30 -1.18
CA ARG A 43 7.42 -23.65 -0.22
C ARG A 43 8.39 -24.67 -0.79
N GLU A 44 7.88 -25.71 -1.43
CA GLU A 44 8.71 -26.72 -2.08
C GLU A 44 9.64 -26.13 -3.14
N LYS A 45 9.10 -25.19 -3.94
CA LYS A 45 9.82 -24.58 -5.07
C LYS A 45 10.81 -23.50 -4.65
N THR A 46 10.53 -22.71 -3.59
CA THR A 46 11.25 -21.46 -3.28
C THR A 46 11.73 -21.36 -1.84
N GLY A 47 11.31 -22.25 -0.95
CA GLY A 47 11.55 -22.17 0.48
C GLY A 47 10.64 -21.17 1.23
N SER A 48 9.71 -20.51 0.54
CA SER A 48 8.76 -19.54 1.09
C SER A 48 7.36 -19.83 0.58
N ASP A 49 6.35 -19.58 1.40
CA ASP A 49 4.93 -19.68 1.04
C ASP A 49 4.37 -18.41 0.38
N PHE A 50 5.18 -17.37 0.26
CA PHE A 50 4.77 -16.11 -0.37
C PHE A 50 4.41 -16.34 -1.86
N LEU A 51 3.11 -16.21 -2.17
CA LEU A 51 2.58 -16.49 -3.51
C LEU A 51 3.05 -15.45 -4.53
N PRO A 52 3.16 -15.83 -5.82
CA PRO A 52 3.41 -14.88 -6.89
C PRO A 52 2.33 -13.79 -6.97
N HIS A 53 2.68 -12.58 -7.42
CA HIS A 53 1.81 -11.42 -7.46
C HIS A 53 0.46 -11.66 -8.17
N HIS A 54 0.43 -12.47 -9.24
CA HIS A 54 -0.79 -12.78 -9.99
C HIS A 54 -1.75 -13.75 -9.27
N LEU A 55 -1.29 -14.38 -8.19
CA LEU A 55 -2.10 -15.22 -7.30
C LEU A 55 -2.46 -14.51 -5.99
N GLN A 56 -2.14 -13.24 -5.88
CA GLN A 56 -2.54 -12.36 -4.79
C GLN A 56 -3.86 -11.68 -5.13
N ARG A 57 -4.84 -11.75 -4.24
CA ARG A 57 -6.11 -11.04 -4.30
C ARG A 57 -6.09 -9.90 -3.29
N VAL A 58 -6.52 -8.72 -3.69
CA VAL A 58 -6.53 -7.54 -2.81
C VAL A 58 -7.67 -7.65 -1.81
N ALA A 59 -7.33 -7.58 -0.51
CA ALA A 59 -8.27 -7.58 0.61
C ALA A 59 -8.54 -6.18 1.15
N ALA A 60 -7.51 -5.31 1.16
CA ALA A 60 -7.63 -3.92 1.56
C ALA A 60 -6.69 -3.04 0.72
N ILE A 61 -7.07 -1.78 0.54
CA ILE A 61 -6.21 -0.72 0.02
C ILE A 61 -6.39 0.46 0.96
N SER A 62 -5.32 0.92 1.60
CA SER A 62 -5.34 2.10 2.43
C SER A 62 -4.52 3.23 1.84
N CYS A 63 -4.94 4.46 2.09
CA CYS A 63 -4.31 5.64 1.56
C CYS A 63 -4.20 6.75 2.60
N VAL A 64 -3.05 7.45 2.59
CA VAL A 64 -2.95 8.81 3.09
C VAL A 64 -3.09 9.75 1.91
N PHE A 65 -3.99 10.71 2.00
CA PHE A 65 -4.15 11.79 1.02
C PHE A 65 -3.82 13.13 1.69
N ARG A 66 -2.75 13.76 1.24
CA ARG A 66 -2.26 15.06 1.73
C ARG A 66 -2.30 16.08 0.61
N ASP A 67 -3.08 17.14 0.80
CA ASP A 67 -3.19 18.26 -0.12
C ASP A 67 -3.21 19.60 0.64
N GLY A 68 -3.44 20.72 -0.06
CA GLY A 68 -3.54 22.03 0.57
C GLY A 68 -4.74 22.22 1.52
N GLN A 69 -5.66 21.24 1.57
CA GLN A 69 -6.85 21.28 2.44
C GLN A 69 -6.71 20.45 3.71
N GLY A 70 -5.75 19.51 3.74
CA GLY A 70 -5.57 18.71 4.95
C GLY A 70 -4.85 17.38 4.73
N PHE A 71 -4.83 16.59 5.79
CA PHE A 71 -4.34 15.20 5.86
C PHE A 71 -5.53 14.30 6.14
N ARG A 72 -5.66 13.23 5.37
CA ARG A 72 -6.72 12.23 5.52
C ARG A 72 -6.13 10.84 5.36
N VAL A 73 -6.46 9.94 6.25
CA VAL A 73 -6.13 8.52 6.16
C VAL A 73 -7.42 7.71 6.05
N ARG A 74 -7.48 6.79 5.10
CA ARG A 74 -8.67 5.95 4.88
C ARG A 74 -8.31 4.68 4.12
N SER A 75 -8.98 3.60 4.49
CA SER A 75 -9.12 2.43 3.63
C SER A 75 -10.19 2.70 2.56
N LEU A 76 -9.90 2.33 1.31
CA LEU A 76 -10.82 2.50 0.19
C LEU A 76 -12.01 1.54 0.29
N GLY A 77 -13.18 2.00 -0.13
CA GLY A 77 -14.42 1.22 -0.06
C GLY A 77 -14.88 0.93 1.37
N THR A 78 -15.79 -0.04 1.50
CA THR A 78 -16.29 -0.57 2.77
C THR A 78 -15.83 -2.02 2.99
N PRO A 79 -15.95 -2.59 4.19
CA PRO A 79 -15.59 -3.99 4.46
C PRO A 79 -16.32 -5.02 3.59
N GLU A 80 -17.51 -4.66 3.09
CA GLU A 80 -18.36 -5.52 2.26
C GLU A 80 -18.03 -5.39 0.76
N ASP A 81 -17.20 -4.42 0.39
CA ASP A 81 -16.88 -4.17 -1.01
C ASP A 81 -15.93 -5.24 -1.57
N GLY A 82 -16.25 -5.73 -2.76
CA GLY A 82 -15.40 -6.67 -3.47
C GLY A 82 -14.13 -6.00 -4.04
N GLU A 83 -13.11 -6.81 -4.26
CA GLU A 83 -11.80 -6.40 -4.78
C GLU A 83 -11.86 -5.42 -5.96
N ALA A 84 -12.71 -5.72 -6.96
CA ALA A 84 -12.83 -4.88 -8.16
C ALA A 84 -13.19 -3.42 -7.82
N LYS A 85 -14.05 -3.21 -6.82
CA LYS A 85 -14.45 -1.87 -6.38
C LYS A 85 -13.32 -1.15 -5.65
N LEU A 86 -12.50 -1.86 -4.86
CA LEU A 86 -11.34 -1.28 -4.19
C LEU A 86 -10.32 -0.78 -5.22
N ILE A 87 -9.99 -1.62 -6.19
CA ILE A 87 -9.03 -1.30 -7.26
C ILE A 87 -9.55 -0.16 -8.17
N ASP A 88 -10.84 -0.20 -8.56
CA ASP A 88 -11.46 0.89 -9.34
C ASP A 88 -11.38 2.21 -8.55
N SER A 89 -11.66 2.19 -7.26
CA SER A 89 -11.58 3.38 -6.39
C SER A 89 -10.16 3.96 -6.33
N PHE A 90 -9.14 3.09 -6.27
CA PHE A 90 -7.74 3.50 -6.31
C PHE A 90 -7.40 4.24 -7.61
N TYR A 91 -7.69 3.63 -8.77
CA TYR A 91 -7.40 4.25 -10.06
C TYR A 91 -8.24 5.50 -10.34
N ARG A 92 -9.51 5.55 -9.91
CA ARG A 92 -10.33 6.77 -9.97
C ARG A 92 -9.77 7.91 -9.12
N THR A 93 -9.14 7.60 -7.99
CA THR A 93 -8.46 8.62 -7.19
C THR A 93 -7.29 9.22 -7.96
N ILE A 94 -6.49 8.40 -8.64
CA ILE A 94 -5.41 8.86 -9.52
C ILE A 94 -5.96 9.68 -10.70
N GLU A 95 -7.03 9.21 -11.34
CA GLU A 95 -7.71 9.90 -12.44
C GLU A 95 -8.14 11.31 -12.04
N LYS A 96 -8.77 11.42 -10.86
CA LYS A 96 -9.36 12.68 -10.39
C LYS A 96 -8.33 13.71 -9.95
N TYR A 97 -7.30 13.28 -9.27
CA TYR A 97 -6.39 14.20 -8.56
C TYR A 97 -4.99 14.26 -9.16
N THR A 98 -4.61 13.31 -9.99
CA THR A 98 -3.25 13.18 -10.55
C THR A 98 -2.16 13.39 -9.47
N PRO A 99 -2.22 12.68 -8.33
CA PRO A 99 -1.33 12.92 -7.21
C PRO A 99 0.09 12.43 -7.50
N GLN A 100 1.06 12.88 -6.71
CA GLN A 100 2.29 12.13 -6.53
C GLN A 100 1.98 10.89 -5.71
N LEU A 101 2.26 9.71 -6.26
CA LEU A 101 2.16 8.46 -5.52
C LEU A 101 3.41 8.27 -4.65
N VAL A 102 3.22 7.76 -3.44
CA VAL A 102 4.30 7.36 -2.55
C VAL A 102 3.99 5.98 -1.99
N SER A 103 4.98 5.12 -1.88
CA SER A 103 4.84 3.77 -1.36
C SER A 103 6.11 3.29 -0.67
N TRP A 104 6.00 2.17 0.05
CA TRP A 104 7.12 1.39 0.55
C TRP A 104 7.14 0.02 -0.13
N ASN A 105 8.06 -0.20 -1.06
CA ASN A 105 8.12 -1.39 -1.92
C ASN A 105 6.93 -1.54 -2.90
N GLY A 106 6.18 -0.46 -3.13
CA GLY A 106 5.00 -0.53 -4.00
C GLY A 106 5.32 -0.87 -5.45
N GLY A 107 6.51 -0.48 -5.94
CA GLY A 107 7.00 -0.89 -7.26
C GLY A 107 7.38 -2.37 -7.34
N GLY A 108 7.76 -2.96 -6.20
CA GLY A 108 8.11 -4.37 -6.09
C GLY A 108 6.94 -5.31 -5.79
N PHE A 109 5.85 -4.79 -5.22
CA PHE A 109 4.72 -5.62 -4.81
C PHE A 109 3.34 -5.02 -5.16
N ASP A 110 2.96 -3.91 -4.56
CA ASP A 110 1.60 -3.38 -4.61
C ASP A 110 1.13 -3.09 -6.04
N LEU A 111 1.91 -2.33 -6.79
CA LEU A 111 1.56 -1.96 -8.17
C LEU A 111 1.48 -3.17 -9.10
N PRO A 112 2.45 -4.11 -9.13
CA PRO A 112 2.31 -5.34 -9.87
C PRO A 112 1.04 -6.13 -9.54
N VAL A 113 0.68 -6.27 -8.25
CA VAL A 113 -0.57 -6.92 -7.86
C VAL A 113 -1.77 -6.16 -8.40
N LEU A 114 -1.85 -4.85 -8.15
CA LEU A 114 -2.94 -4.00 -8.64
C LEU A 114 -3.09 -4.04 -10.17
N HIS A 115 -1.98 -4.12 -10.92
CA HIS A 115 -2.00 -4.25 -12.37
C HIS A 115 -2.60 -5.59 -12.82
N TYR A 116 -2.14 -6.71 -12.26
CA TYR A 116 -2.67 -8.03 -12.60
C TYR A 116 -4.15 -8.14 -12.24
N ARG A 117 -4.53 -7.64 -11.05
CA ARG A 117 -5.93 -7.68 -10.62
C ARG A 117 -6.82 -6.74 -11.44
N ALA A 118 -6.33 -5.58 -11.85
CA ALA A 118 -7.03 -4.68 -12.77
C ALA A 118 -7.29 -5.36 -14.14
N LEU A 119 -6.30 -6.13 -14.67
CA LEU A 119 -6.49 -6.94 -15.88
C LEU A 119 -7.58 -8.01 -15.68
N VAL A 120 -7.54 -8.74 -14.56
CA VAL A 120 -8.54 -9.80 -14.25
C VAL A 120 -9.95 -9.22 -14.20
N HIS A 121 -10.12 -8.00 -13.65
CA HIS A 121 -11.43 -7.35 -13.48
C HIS A 121 -11.81 -6.42 -14.64
N GLY A 122 -10.96 -6.22 -15.65
CA GLY A 122 -11.20 -5.30 -16.78
C GLY A 122 -11.30 -3.83 -16.34
N ILE A 123 -10.57 -3.43 -15.31
CA ILE A 123 -10.59 -2.07 -14.76
C ILE A 123 -9.74 -1.13 -15.61
N ARG A 124 -10.27 0.05 -15.90
CA ARG A 124 -9.58 1.09 -16.67
C ARG A 124 -8.75 1.97 -15.72
N ALA A 125 -7.54 2.32 -16.15
CA ALA A 125 -6.60 3.16 -15.40
C ALA A 125 -5.88 4.14 -16.35
N LEU A 126 -6.65 4.95 -17.09
CA LEU A 126 -6.12 5.77 -18.19
C LEU A 126 -5.04 6.72 -17.73
N ARG A 127 -5.29 7.45 -16.64
CA ARG A 127 -4.34 8.44 -16.11
C ARG A 127 -3.06 7.80 -15.57
N TYR A 128 -3.19 6.59 -15.00
CA TYR A 128 -2.02 5.85 -14.52
C TYR A 128 -1.10 5.43 -15.67
N TRP A 129 -1.69 4.98 -16.80
CA TRP A 129 -0.95 4.50 -17.98
C TRP A 129 -0.65 5.61 -19.00
N GLU A 130 -0.96 6.88 -18.69
CA GLU A 130 -0.63 8.02 -19.57
C GLU A 130 0.90 8.17 -19.70
N MET A 131 1.39 8.22 -20.92
CA MET A 131 2.82 8.28 -21.27
C MET A 131 3.19 9.53 -22.11
N GLY A 132 2.28 10.49 -22.20
CA GLY A 132 2.46 11.73 -22.98
C GLY A 132 1.73 11.71 -24.32
N GLU A 133 0.75 10.83 -24.49
CA GLU A 133 -0.11 10.78 -25.68
C GLU A 133 -1.19 11.87 -25.62
N GLU A 134 -1.88 11.99 -24.49
CA GLU A 134 -2.93 12.99 -24.25
C GLU A 134 -2.40 14.18 -23.45
N ASP A 135 -1.54 13.94 -22.47
CA ASP A 135 -0.93 14.95 -21.60
C ASP A 135 0.60 14.91 -21.75
N ARG A 136 1.14 15.93 -22.43
CA ARG A 136 2.58 16.00 -22.75
C ARG A 136 3.50 16.00 -21.53
N ASP A 137 3.01 16.43 -20.36
CA ASP A 137 3.81 16.42 -19.12
C ASP A 137 4.16 14.99 -18.68
N PHE A 138 3.30 14.02 -19.02
CA PHE A 138 3.53 12.62 -18.72
C PHE A 138 4.66 11.99 -19.54
N LYS A 139 5.06 12.59 -20.64
CA LYS A 139 6.24 12.15 -21.39
C LYS A 139 7.52 12.20 -20.55
N TRP A 140 7.59 13.20 -19.67
CA TRP A 140 8.78 13.48 -18.87
C TRP A 140 8.60 13.13 -17.39
N ASN A 141 7.39 12.89 -16.93
CA ASN A 141 7.08 12.54 -15.57
C ASN A 141 5.77 11.74 -15.51
N ASN A 142 5.84 10.42 -15.60
CA ASN A 142 4.72 9.47 -15.56
C ASN A 142 4.83 8.52 -14.37
N TYR A 143 3.78 7.71 -14.12
CA TYR A 143 3.75 6.74 -13.02
C TYR A 143 4.55 5.47 -13.27
N ILE A 144 4.86 5.16 -14.53
CA ILE A 144 5.44 3.88 -14.95
C ILE A 144 6.95 3.84 -14.75
N SER A 145 7.62 4.97 -14.98
CA SER A 145 9.07 5.04 -14.86
C SER A 145 9.49 5.18 -13.39
N ARG A 146 10.26 4.21 -12.89
CA ARG A 146 10.83 4.23 -11.54
C ARG A 146 11.78 5.40 -11.25
N TYR A 147 12.19 6.13 -12.28
CA TYR A 147 13.06 7.31 -12.16
C TYR A 147 12.31 8.63 -12.21
N HIS A 148 10.98 8.58 -12.38
CA HIS A 148 10.13 9.77 -12.37
C HIS A 148 9.59 10.03 -10.96
N SER A 149 9.23 11.29 -10.70
CA SER A 149 8.74 11.71 -9.38
C SER A 149 7.24 11.50 -9.18
N ARG A 150 6.49 11.09 -10.22
CA ARG A 150 5.05 10.82 -10.08
C ARG A 150 4.76 9.62 -9.17
N HIS A 151 5.63 8.63 -9.16
CA HIS A 151 5.63 7.59 -8.16
C HIS A 151 7.01 7.55 -7.49
N THR A 152 7.02 7.67 -6.17
CA THR A 152 8.21 7.54 -5.32
C THR A 152 8.07 6.29 -4.47
N ASP A 153 8.74 5.21 -4.86
CA ASP A 153 8.95 4.05 -3.99
C ASP A 153 10.11 4.37 -3.05
N LEU A 154 9.81 4.66 -1.79
CA LEU A 154 10.81 5.09 -0.82
C LEU A 154 11.83 4.00 -0.53
N MET A 155 11.40 2.74 -0.41
CA MET A 155 12.31 1.63 -0.15
C MET A 155 13.32 1.48 -1.29
N ASP A 156 12.82 1.46 -2.51
CA ASP A 156 13.63 1.27 -3.72
C ASP A 156 14.60 2.44 -3.94
N LEU A 157 14.12 3.68 -3.74
CA LEU A 157 14.93 4.88 -3.88
C LEU A 157 16.05 4.95 -2.82
N LEU A 158 15.72 4.71 -1.54
CA LEU A 158 16.69 4.73 -0.45
C LEU A 158 17.71 3.59 -0.56
N ALA A 159 17.29 2.44 -1.09
CA ALA A 159 18.18 1.32 -1.40
C ALA A 159 19.02 1.53 -2.68
N MET A 160 18.95 2.70 -3.32
CA MET A 160 19.61 2.96 -4.61
C MET A 160 19.29 1.88 -5.67
N TYR A 161 18.01 1.42 -5.66
CA TYR A 161 17.51 0.36 -6.53
C TYR A 161 18.21 -1.01 -6.38
N GLN A 162 18.84 -1.24 -5.22
CA GLN A 162 19.54 -2.49 -4.91
C GLN A 162 18.69 -3.36 -3.97
N PRO A 163 18.13 -4.50 -4.41
CA PRO A 163 17.23 -5.31 -3.57
C PRO A 163 17.87 -5.79 -2.25
N ARG A 164 19.18 -5.97 -2.24
CA ARG A 164 19.92 -6.40 -1.03
C ARG A 164 20.13 -5.30 0.01
N ALA A 165 19.88 -4.04 -0.37
CA ALA A 165 20.00 -2.86 0.51
C ALA A 165 18.65 -2.40 1.05
N SER A 166 17.56 -3.06 0.68
CA SER A 166 16.22 -2.72 1.17
C SER A 166 16.09 -2.96 2.67
N ALA A 167 15.33 -2.09 3.34
CA ALA A 167 15.02 -2.19 4.75
C ALA A 167 13.52 -2.43 4.96
N PRO A 168 13.09 -3.19 5.99
CA PRO A 168 11.68 -3.30 6.35
C PRO A 168 11.11 -1.95 6.82
N LEU A 169 9.86 -1.64 6.43
CA LEU A 169 9.13 -0.43 6.84
C LEU A 169 9.14 -0.26 8.37
N ASP A 170 8.76 -1.31 9.09
CA ASP A 170 8.68 -1.31 10.56
C ASP A 170 10.01 -0.93 11.22
N ALA A 171 11.09 -1.56 10.78
CA ALA A 171 12.41 -1.29 11.34
C ALA A 171 12.84 0.16 11.13
N LEU A 172 12.66 0.69 9.90
CA LEU A 172 13.07 2.05 9.60
C LEU A 172 12.16 3.08 10.26
N ALA A 173 10.85 2.84 10.34
CA ALA A 173 9.93 3.70 11.07
C ALA A 173 10.34 3.83 12.55
N LYS A 174 10.59 2.72 13.23
CA LYS A 174 11.05 2.71 14.63
C LYS A 174 12.41 3.40 14.83
N LEU A 175 13.36 3.18 13.93
CA LEU A 175 14.65 3.88 13.97
C LEU A 175 14.51 5.39 13.79
N CYS A 176 13.47 5.86 13.11
CA CYS A 176 13.13 7.27 12.96
C CYS A 176 12.30 7.82 14.14
N GLY A 177 11.95 7.01 15.14
CA GLY A 177 11.11 7.39 16.28
C GLY A 177 9.61 7.39 15.99
N PHE A 178 9.17 6.72 14.93
CA PHE A 178 7.77 6.50 14.57
C PHE A 178 7.25 5.17 15.14
N PRO A 179 5.92 5.00 15.29
CA PRO A 179 5.35 3.81 15.93
C PRO A 179 5.74 2.47 15.28
N GLY A 180 5.88 2.44 13.95
CA GLY A 180 6.04 1.19 13.22
C GLY A 180 4.75 0.37 13.19
N LYS A 181 4.89 -0.95 12.97
CA LYS A 181 3.77 -1.89 12.93
C LYS A 181 3.24 -2.17 14.32
N LEU A 182 1.91 -2.19 14.46
CA LEU A 182 1.20 -2.49 15.69
C LEU A 182 0.24 -3.67 15.47
N GLY A 183 0.34 -4.67 16.33
CA GLY A 183 -0.62 -5.76 16.47
C GLY A 183 -0.55 -6.88 15.42
N MET A 184 -0.55 -6.58 14.14
CA MET A 184 -0.59 -7.57 13.03
C MET A 184 0.72 -7.56 12.21
N ASP A 185 0.98 -8.64 11.52
CA ASP A 185 1.97 -8.71 10.43
C ASP A 185 1.34 -9.32 9.16
N GLY A 186 2.00 -9.13 8.01
CA GLY A 186 1.48 -9.59 6.72
C GLY A 186 1.20 -11.08 6.64
N GLY A 187 1.91 -11.91 7.41
CA GLY A 187 1.67 -13.35 7.47
C GLY A 187 0.36 -13.75 8.15
N GLN A 188 -0.24 -12.84 8.91
CA GLN A 188 -1.49 -13.08 9.65
C GLN A 188 -2.74 -12.65 8.86
N VAL A 189 -2.58 -11.91 7.74
CA VAL A 189 -3.69 -11.34 6.96
C VAL A 189 -4.65 -12.43 6.46
N TRP A 190 -4.13 -13.53 5.92
CA TRP A 190 -4.99 -14.63 5.46
C TRP A 190 -5.82 -15.24 6.59
N THR A 191 -5.19 -15.51 7.73
CA THR A 191 -5.89 -16.05 8.91
C THR A 191 -6.95 -15.07 9.43
N ALA A 192 -6.63 -13.79 9.51
CA ALA A 192 -7.57 -12.75 9.91
C ALA A 192 -8.76 -12.66 8.95
N PHE A 193 -8.50 -12.74 7.64
CA PHE A 193 -9.53 -12.73 6.61
C PHE A 193 -10.49 -13.93 6.74
N GLN A 194 -9.95 -15.14 6.91
CA GLN A 194 -10.75 -16.36 7.13
C GLN A 194 -11.64 -16.27 8.39
N GLN A 195 -11.22 -15.51 9.39
CA GLN A 195 -11.96 -15.27 10.62
C GLN A 195 -12.95 -14.09 10.52
N GLY A 196 -13.08 -13.45 9.36
CA GLY A 196 -13.95 -12.29 9.15
C GLY A 196 -13.44 -11.00 9.79
N ARG A 197 -12.16 -10.92 10.18
CA ARG A 197 -11.55 -9.77 10.86
C ARG A 197 -11.05 -8.71 9.86
N ILE A 198 -11.89 -8.36 8.87
CA ILE A 198 -11.51 -7.44 7.78
C ILE A 198 -11.18 -6.03 8.29
N GLU A 199 -11.86 -5.56 9.35
CA GLU A 199 -11.57 -4.25 9.94
C GLU A 199 -10.16 -4.20 10.56
N GLU A 200 -9.68 -5.28 11.15
CA GLU A 200 -8.32 -5.34 11.69
C GLU A 200 -7.28 -5.28 10.57
N ILE A 201 -7.56 -5.93 9.43
CA ILE A 201 -6.71 -5.87 8.23
C ILE A 201 -6.65 -4.44 7.71
N ARG A 202 -7.79 -3.74 7.63
CA ARG A 202 -7.87 -2.35 7.19
C ARG A 202 -7.11 -1.42 8.13
N ASN A 203 -7.32 -1.56 9.44
CA ASN A 203 -6.62 -0.77 10.45
C ASN A 203 -5.09 -0.97 10.37
N TYR A 204 -4.65 -2.21 10.17
CA TYR A 204 -3.26 -2.53 9.97
C TYR A 204 -2.67 -1.84 8.74
N CYS A 205 -3.33 -1.96 7.58
CA CYS A 205 -2.96 -1.28 6.34
C CYS A 205 -2.94 0.26 6.50
N GLU A 206 -3.88 0.84 7.27
CA GLU A 206 -3.90 2.29 7.58
C GLU A 206 -2.68 2.73 8.40
N THR A 207 -2.21 1.91 9.35
CA THR A 207 -0.98 2.25 10.10
C THR A 207 0.26 2.18 9.22
N ASP A 208 0.32 1.26 8.26
CA ASP A 208 1.46 1.14 7.35
C ASP A 208 1.55 2.32 6.38
N VAL A 209 0.43 2.82 5.84
CA VAL A 209 0.47 4.04 5.00
C VAL A 209 0.84 5.29 5.80
N VAL A 210 0.46 5.39 7.09
CA VAL A 210 0.87 6.52 7.93
C VAL A 210 2.37 6.43 8.23
N ASN A 211 2.91 5.26 8.57
CA ASN A 211 4.36 5.09 8.74
C ASN A 211 5.13 5.47 7.47
N THR A 212 4.63 5.05 6.30
CA THR A 212 5.22 5.40 5.01
C THR A 212 5.18 6.92 4.76
N TYR A 213 4.06 7.58 5.12
CA TYR A 213 3.98 9.05 5.02
C TYR A 213 4.95 9.77 5.95
N LEU A 214 5.10 9.31 7.19
CA LEU A 214 6.05 9.89 8.15
C LEU A 214 7.50 9.74 7.66
N LEU A 215 7.84 8.57 7.08
CA LEU A 215 9.14 8.37 6.43
C LEU A 215 9.30 9.25 5.20
N TYR A 216 8.24 9.48 4.43
CA TYR A 216 8.27 10.44 3.31
C TYR A 216 8.54 11.87 3.80
N CYS A 217 7.93 12.31 4.91
CA CYS A 217 8.24 13.61 5.51
C CYS A 217 9.71 13.70 5.95
N ARG A 218 10.26 12.63 6.56
CA ARG A 218 11.67 12.57 6.93
C ARG A 218 12.58 12.60 5.70
N PHE A 219 12.20 11.92 4.64
CA PHE A 219 12.89 11.98 3.35
C PHE A 219 12.83 13.39 2.72
N GLN A 220 11.68 14.09 2.83
CA GLN A 220 11.57 15.47 2.37
C GLN A 220 12.53 16.40 3.14
N LEU A 221 12.64 16.23 4.45
CA LEU A 221 13.64 16.96 5.28
C LEU A 221 15.06 16.62 4.79
N MET A 222 15.40 15.35 4.65
CA MET A 222 16.73 14.89 4.24
C MET A 222 17.16 15.46 2.89
N ARG A 223 16.23 15.57 1.93
CA ARG A 223 16.53 16.09 0.58
C ARG A 223 16.37 17.60 0.44
N GLY A 224 16.01 18.32 1.52
CA GLY A 224 15.80 19.77 1.52
C GLY A 224 14.44 20.21 0.91
N GLY A 225 13.48 19.30 0.80
CA GLY A 225 12.10 19.61 0.40
C GLY A 225 11.27 20.22 1.53
N PHE A 226 11.65 19.96 2.80
CA PHE A 226 11.18 20.62 4.00
C PHE A 226 12.36 21.28 4.72
N THR A 227 12.14 22.44 5.35
CA THR A 227 12.95 22.96 6.44
C THR A 227 12.65 22.16 7.71
N GLU A 228 13.51 22.25 8.74
CA GLU A 228 13.28 21.62 10.05
C GLU A 228 11.92 22.02 10.62
N ARG A 229 11.59 23.31 10.56
CA ARG A 229 10.31 23.82 11.05
C ARG A 229 9.11 23.26 10.29
N GLU A 230 9.14 23.23 8.96
CA GLU A 230 8.07 22.66 8.15
C GLU A 230 7.89 21.17 8.42
N TYR A 231 8.98 20.45 8.65
CA TYR A 231 8.95 19.06 9.05
C TYR A 231 8.27 18.87 10.42
N ASP A 232 8.68 19.64 11.43
CA ASP A 232 8.10 19.54 12.78
C ASP A 232 6.62 19.93 12.78
N ASP A 233 6.26 21.00 12.06
CA ASP A 233 4.87 21.45 11.89
C ASP A 233 4.02 20.37 11.19
N GLU A 234 4.56 19.68 10.18
CA GLU A 234 3.85 18.59 9.47
C GLU A 234 3.68 17.35 10.33
N ILE A 235 4.70 16.93 11.09
CA ILE A 235 4.57 15.78 12.02
C ILE A 235 3.52 16.07 13.08
N GLU A 236 3.51 17.26 13.64
CA GLU A 236 2.51 17.65 14.64
C GLU A 236 1.10 17.72 14.02
N PHE A 237 0.98 18.22 12.79
CA PHE A 237 -0.29 18.24 12.05
C PHE A 237 -0.83 16.83 11.80
N VAL A 238 0.03 15.86 11.45
CA VAL A 238 -0.36 14.44 11.31
C VAL A 238 -0.90 13.91 12.63
N LYS A 239 -0.19 14.12 13.76
CA LYS A 239 -0.63 13.67 15.08
C LYS A 239 -2.00 14.23 15.46
N GLN A 240 -2.20 15.53 15.26
CA GLN A 240 -3.48 16.19 15.53
C GLN A 240 -4.61 15.66 14.64
N SER A 241 -4.32 15.40 13.37
CA SER A 241 -5.29 14.81 12.43
C SER A 241 -5.71 13.41 12.86
N LEU A 242 -4.75 12.56 13.25
CA LEU A 242 -5.01 11.21 13.74
C LEU A 242 -5.77 11.21 15.08
N ALA A 243 -5.45 12.15 15.98
CA ALA A 243 -6.14 12.29 17.25
C ALA A 243 -7.62 12.71 17.09
N ALA A 244 -7.97 13.35 15.98
CA ALA A 244 -9.34 13.73 15.65
C ALA A 244 -10.15 12.59 14.97
N GLU A 245 -9.49 11.52 14.50
CA GLU A 245 -10.16 10.38 13.90
C GLU A 245 -10.84 9.51 14.97
N PRO A 246 -12.08 9.02 14.72
CA PRO A 246 -12.84 8.29 15.72
C PRO A 246 -12.38 6.85 15.96
N ALA A 247 -11.57 6.29 15.04
CA ALA A 247 -11.15 4.90 15.10
C ALA A 247 -10.14 4.66 16.23
N SER A 248 -10.39 3.64 17.05
CA SER A 248 -9.67 3.37 18.31
C SER A 248 -8.19 3.01 18.13
N HIS A 249 -7.82 2.42 16.98
CA HIS A 249 -6.43 2.06 16.70
C HIS A 249 -5.49 3.28 16.63
N TRP A 250 -6.01 4.48 16.31
CA TRP A 250 -5.20 5.69 16.31
C TRP A 250 -4.74 6.12 17.70
N LYS A 251 -5.51 5.79 18.74
CA LYS A 251 -5.08 6.07 20.11
C LYS A 251 -3.82 5.26 20.46
N GLU A 252 -3.85 3.94 20.20
CA GLU A 252 -2.71 3.06 20.41
C GLU A 252 -1.51 3.49 19.56
N TYR A 253 -1.75 3.85 18.30
CA TYR A 253 -0.73 4.34 17.39
C TYR A 253 -0.05 5.61 17.92
N LEU A 254 -0.82 6.59 18.40
CA LEU A 254 -0.28 7.84 18.96
C LEU A 254 0.49 7.62 20.27
N GLU A 255 0.07 6.67 21.11
CA GLU A 255 0.78 6.31 22.35
C GLU A 255 2.14 5.64 22.08
N ALA A 256 2.37 5.11 20.89
CA ALA A 256 3.61 4.47 20.49
C ALA A 256 4.66 5.45 19.92
N PHE A 257 4.31 6.70 19.66
CA PHE A 257 5.28 7.70 19.19
C PHE A 257 6.39 7.94 20.21
N GLY A 258 7.65 7.85 19.77
CA GLY A 258 8.82 8.19 20.57
C GLY A 258 9.20 7.15 21.65
N LYS A 259 8.64 5.93 21.56
CA LYS A 259 9.01 4.82 22.46
C LYS A 259 10.19 4.03 21.96
#